data_10e84624bc906022b4ffdf3d126bab5a
#
_entry.id   10e84624bc906022b4ffdf3d126bab5a
#
_cell.length_a   1.000
_cell.length_b   1.000
_cell.length_c   1.000
_cell.angle_alpha   90.00
_cell.angle_beta   90.00
_cell.angle_gamma   90.00
#
_symmetry.space_group_name_H-M   'P 1'
#
loop_
_entity.id
_entity.type
_entity.pdbx_description
1 polymer ?
#
loop_
_entity_poly.entity_id
_entity_poly.type
_entity_poly.pdbx_seq_one_letter_code
_entity_poly.pdbx_strand_id
1 'polypeptide(L)'
;MTDQTLRRVVGVMGTLFVVVLGATVVLMLSRGGSGGSGVASAAPSGSPSGSGAGLASQGASLPIVPSAIASVEPSITSSSSPSPIASASAIPLPAAMLTFVGLKLDAEDDPGGADRVITFTSDGAGKMSVKLVSQTPQGTTHMCFRAGTKELGCKDWAKGTFNGTTTQAHTNWRVTVRGSGIATPVVDVTLTYQAVAPKVKIENARFNGTAEPELNGIQFRFVPRAAGDAHLVATWGGHPFTYEIDTFNETTGEGGPSYPNQGPSTNVDLTTPVTATDTWRLILRNADAGFGTTDLTATISWP
;
A
#
# COMPACT_ATOMS: atom_id res chain seq x y z
N MET A 1 26.96 37.12 -3.34
CA MET A 1 25.91 37.43 -4.33
C MET A 1 25.37 38.81 -3.98
N THR A 2 25.51 39.80 -4.86
CA THR A 2 25.09 41.16 -4.57
C THR A 2 23.56 41.31 -4.78
N ASP A 3 22.94 42.15 -4.00
CA ASP A 3 21.47 42.41 -3.98
C ASP A 3 20.90 42.75 -5.38
N GLN A 4 21.70 43.31 -6.27
CA GLN A 4 21.34 43.56 -7.66
C GLN A 4 21.16 42.29 -8.50
N THR A 5 21.89 41.21 -8.23
CA THR A 5 21.78 39.94 -8.93
C THR A 5 20.50 39.22 -8.56
N LEU A 6 20.10 39.29 -7.27
CA LEU A 6 18.87 38.69 -6.77
C LEU A 6 17.62 39.37 -7.38
N ARG A 7 17.62 40.71 -7.47
CA ARG A 7 16.50 41.47 -8.07
C ARG A 7 16.32 41.20 -9.57
N ARG A 8 17.41 40.95 -10.31
CA ARG A 8 17.32 40.55 -11.74
C ARG A 8 16.77 39.12 -11.95
N VAL A 9 17.16 38.17 -11.11
CA VAL A 9 16.67 36.80 -11.19
C VAL A 9 15.18 36.71 -10.84
N VAL A 10 14.75 37.42 -9.80
CA VAL A 10 13.32 37.51 -9.42
C VAL A 10 12.47 38.18 -10.49
N GLY A 11 12.99 39.24 -11.14
CA GLY A 11 12.30 39.93 -12.23
C GLY A 11 12.12 39.07 -13.48
N VAL A 12 13.13 38.28 -13.86
CA VAL A 12 13.05 37.36 -15.03
C VAL A 12 12.11 36.19 -14.78
N MET A 13 12.14 35.60 -13.57
CA MET A 13 11.21 34.53 -13.21
C MET A 13 9.75 35.02 -13.15
N GLY A 14 9.51 36.23 -12.62
CA GLY A 14 8.16 36.81 -12.56
C GLY A 14 7.56 37.03 -13.95
N THR A 15 8.33 37.55 -14.92
CA THR A 15 7.88 37.76 -16.29
C THR A 15 7.63 36.45 -17.03
N LEU A 16 8.43 35.43 -16.81
CA LEU A 16 8.21 34.10 -17.42
C LEU A 16 6.89 33.46 -16.91
N PHE A 17 6.59 33.63 -15.63
CA PHE A 17 5.37 33.09 -15.03
C PHE A 17 4.09 33.74 -15.56
N VAL A 18 4.11 35.05 -15.79
CA VAL A 18 2.97 35.79 -16.38
C VAL A 18 2.74 35.40 -17.84
N VAL A 19 3.80 35.17 -18.63
CA VAL A 19 3.68 34.74 -20.03
C VAL A 19 3.11 33.32 -20.15
N VAL A 20 3.52 32.39 -19.27
CA VAL A 20 3.01 31.01 -19.27
C VAL A 20 1.53 30.98 -18.83
N LEU A 21 1.13 31.76 -17.84
CA LEU A 21 -0.26 31.87 -17.41
C LEU A 21 -1.15 32.49 -18.48
N GLY A 22 -0.67 33.52 -19.21
CA GLY A 22 -1.39 34.13 -20.32
C GLY A 22 -1.61 33.18 -21.49
N ALA A 23 -0.63 32.36 -21.84
CA ALA A 23 -0.73 31.38 -22.93
C ALA A 23 -1.72 30.24 -22.60
N THR A 24 -1.77 29.80 -21.35
CA THR A 24 -2.73 28.73 -20.92
C THR A 24 -4.17 29.21 -20.94
N VAL A 25 -4.45 30.46 -20.56
CA VAL A 25 -5.80 31.03 -20.60
C VAL A 25 -6.30 31.19 -22.04
N VAL A 26 -5.45 31.63 -22.96
CA VAL A 26 -5.81 31.77 -24.39
C VAL A 26 -6.09 30.41 -25.03
N LEU A 27 -5.33 29.34 -24.68
CA LEU A 27 -5.56 27.99 -25.19
C LEU A 27 -6.86 27.36 -24.66
N MET A 28 -7.26 27.68 -23.44
CA MET A 28 -8.55 27.19 -22.90
C MET A 28 -9.76 27.90 -23.50
N LEU A 29 -9.66 29.17 -23.84
CA LEU A 29 -10.76 29.91 -24.47
C LEU A 29 -10.98 29.55 -25.95
N SER A 30 -9.97 29.04 -26.65
CA SER A 30 -10.08 28.63 -28.06
C SER A 30 -10.64 27.22 -28.26
N ARG A 31 -10.83 26.42 -27.21
CA ARG A 31 -11.37 25.05 -27.29
C ARG A 31 -12.88 24.92 -26.98
N GLY A 32 -13.55 26.00 -26.66
CA GLY A 32 -14.97 26.03 -26.35
C GLY A 32 -15.83 26.30 -27.58
N GLY A 33 -16.06 25.32 -28.44
CA GLY A 33 -17.01 25.51 -29.53
C GLY A 33 -17.06 24.36 -30.54
N SER A 34 -17.83 23.34 -30.27
CA SER A 34 -18.72 22.73 -31.27
C SER A 34 -19.62 21.68 -30.60
N GLY A 35 -20.89 21.97 -30.60
CA GLY A 35 -21.96 21.08 -30.19
C GLY A 35 -22.21 20.00 -31.22
N GLY A 36 -22.75 18.87 -30.78
CA GLY A 36 -23.23 17.80 -31.64
C GLY A 36 -24.21 16.94 -30.84
N SER A 37 -25.50 17.24 -31.03
CA SER A 37 -26.61 16.41 -30.55
C SER A 37 -26.64 15.09 -31.33
N GLY A 38 -26.76 13.98 -30.61
CA GLY A 38 -27.01 12.68 -31.20
C GLY A 38 -27.75 11.78 -30.22
N VAL A 39 -29.08 11.76 -30.42
CA VAL A 39 -30.00 10.82 -29.76
C VAL A 39 -29.94 9.49 -30.49
N ALA A 40 -29.78 8.39 -29.79
CA ALA A 40 -30.35 7.10 -30.23
C ALA A 40 -30.40 6.10 -29.06
N SER A 41 -31.61 5.78 -28.77
CA SER A 41 -32.14 4.68 -27.98
C SER A 41 -31.91 3.34 -28.65
N ALA A 42 -31.47 2.32 -27.88
CA ALA A 42 -31.91 0.93 -28.11
C ALA A 42 -31.44 0.02 -26.97
N ALA A 43 -32.37 -0.49 -26.23
CA ALA A 43 -32.19 -1.69 -25.43
C ALA A 43 -32.33 -2.95 -26.29
N PRO A 44 -31.70 -4.06 -25.99
CA PRO A 44 -32.48 -5.28 -25.92
C PRO A 44 -32.32 -6.09 -24.63
N SER A 45 -33.46 -6.50 -24.17
CA SER A 45 -33.69 -7.59 -23.22
C SER A 45 -33.08 -8.91 -23.70
N GLY A 46 -32.51 -9.68 -22.78
CA GLY A 46 -32.12 -11.05 -23.04
C GLY A 46 -31.71 -11.77 -21.76
N SER A 47 -32.68 -12.32 -21.03
CA SER A 47 -32.45 -13.43 -20.11
C SER A 47 -32.29 -14.74 -20.89
N PRO A 48 -31.43 -15.65 -20.42
CA PRO A 48 -31.89 -17.01 -20.31
C PRO A 48 -31.64 -17.60 -18.91
N SER A 49 -32.73 -18.16 -18.41
CA SER A 49 -32.77 -19.15 -17.37
C SER A 49 -32.02 -20.41 -17.81
N GLY A 50 -31.13 -20.91 -16.95
CA GLY A 50 -30.49 -22.20 -17.07
C GLY A 50 -30.51 -22.95 -15.75
N SER A 51 -31.54 -23.73 -15.54
CA SER A 51 -31.59 -24.76 -14.49
C SER A 51 -30.67 -25.93 -14.88
N GLY A 52 -29.78 -26.33 -13.97
CA GLY A 52 -28.92 -27.49 -14.14
C GLY A 52 -28.76 -28.23 -12.84
N ALA A 53 -29.37 -29.41 -12.82
CA ALA A 53 -29.55 -30.35 -11.76
C ALA A 53 -28.27 -30.89 -11.11
N GLY A 54 -28.45 -31.37 -9.88
CA GLY A 54 -27.49 -31.97 -8.99
C GLY A 54 -26.82 -33.25 -9.48
N LEU A 55 -25.71 -33.54 -8.84
CA LEU A 55 -25.14 -34.89 -8.76
C LEU A 55 -24.65 -35.13 -7.33
N ALA A 56 -25.28 -36.10 -6.73
CA ALA A 56 -24.91 -36.70 -5.46
C ALA A 56 -23.57 -37.41 -5.59
N SER A 57 -22.66 -37.18 -4.64
CA SER A 57 -21.45 -37.97 -4.49
C SER A 57 -21.59 -38.90 -3.30
N GLN A 58 -21.48 -40.15 -3.56
CA GLN A 58 -21.56 -41.28 -2.64
C GLN A 58 -20.32 -41.31 -1.74
N GLY A 59 -20.55 -41.57 -0.46
CA GLY A 59 -19.52 -41.88 0.50
C GLY A 59 -18.89 -43.24 0.28
N ALA A 60 -17.58 -43.30 0.37
CA ALA A 60 -16.84 -44.56 0.49
C ALA A 60 -16.27 -44.62 1.92
N SER A 61 -16.86 -45.52 2.72
CA SER A 61 -16.35 -45.95 4.02
C SER A 61 -15.19 -46.93 3.81
N LEU A 62 -14.03 -46.65 4.40
CA LEU A 62 -12.92 -47.58 4.49
C LEU A 62 -12.96 -48.36 5.83
N PRO A 63 -12.61 -49.63 5.84
CA PRO A 63 -12.70 -50.45 7.04
C PRO A 63 -11.55 -50.22 8.02
N ILE A 64 -11.91 -50.19 9.29
CA ILE A 64 -10.99 -50.11 10.44
C ILE A 64 -10.39 -51.51 10.67
N VAL A 65 -9.07 -51.62 10.65
CA VAL A 65 -8.33 -52.84 11.05
C VAL A 65 -7.80 -52.61 12.48
N PRO A 66 -8.10 -53.46 13.45
CA PRO A 66 -7.52 -53.37 14.79
C PRO A 66 -6.12 -53.96 14.80
N SER A 67 -5.09 -53.18 15.02
CA SER A 67 -3.75 -53.67 15.30
C SER A 67 -3.57 -53.96 16.82
N ALA A 68 -3.17 -55.14 17.09
CA ALA A 68 -2.86 -55.67 18.41
C ALA A 68 -1.65 -54.92 19.05
N ILE A 69 -1.83 -54.50 20.25
CA ILE A 69 -0.79 -53.88 21.07
C ILE A 69 0.05 -54.96 21.72
N ALA A 70 1.30 -55.10 21.29
CA ALA A 70 2.29 -55.86 22.04
C ALA A 70 2.92 -54.95 23.10
N SER A 71 2.67 -55.24 24.37
CA SER A 71 3.26 -54.57 25.48
C SER A 71 4.73 -55.02 25.61
N VAL A 72 5.66 -54.11 25.36
CA VAL A 72 7.09 -54.30 25.64
C VAL A 72 7.45 -53.32 26.78
N GLU A 73 7.79 -53.91 27.93
CA GLU A 73 8.27 -53.19 29.11
C GLU A 73 9.69 -52.64 28.83
N PRO A 74 9.96 -51.31 28.87
CA PRO A 74 11.32 -50.84 28.69
C PRO A 74 12.06 -50.81 30.03
N SER A 75 13.17 -51.54 30.08
CA SER A 75 14.18 -51.47 31.13
C SER A 75 14.71 -50.03 31.29
N ILE A 76 14.64 -49.56 32.50
CA ILE A 76 15.15 -48.21 32.88
C ILE A 76 16.67 -48.25 32.86
N THR A 77 17.29 -47.72 31.86
CA THR A 77 18.73 -47.45 31.82
C THR A 77 18.98 -45.98 32.18
N SER A 78 19.90 -45.79 33.11
CA SER A 78 20.33 -44.59 33.80
C SER A 78 20.39 -43.33 32.95
N SER A 79 19.73 -42.30 33.46
CA SER A 79 19.72 -40.90 32.99
C SER A 79 21.13 -40.31 33.02
N SER A 80 21.74 -40.11 31.89
CA SER A 80 22.77 -39.09 31.68
C SER A 80 22.08 -37.74 31.61
N SER A 81 22.37 -36.88 32.59
CA SER A 81 21.92 -35.48 32.60
C SER A 81 22.27 -34.80 31.27
N PRO A 82 21.31 -34.27 30.53
CA PRO A 82 21.65 -33.54 29.30
C PRO A 82 22.43 -32.28 29.67
N SER A 83 23.66 -32.18 29.17
CA SER A 83 24.38 -30.90 29.14
C SER A 83 23.48 -29.82 28.58
N PRO A 84 23.48 -28.61 29.16
CA PRO A 84 22.68 -27.50 28.59
C PRO A 84 23.15 -27.27 27.15
N ILE A 85 22.26 -27.56 26.22
CA ILE A 85 22.44 -27.22 24.82
C ILE A 85 22.60 -25.71 24.80
N ALA A 86 23.79 -25.23 24.45
CA ALA A 86 24.03 -23.80 24.22
C ALA A 86 22.93 -23.29 23.30
N SER A 87 22.11 -22.36 23.80
CA SER A 87 21.07 -21.72 22.99
C SER A 87 21.73 -21.17 21.73
N ALA A 88 21.48 -21.79 20.63
CA ALA A 88 21.94 -21.28 19.35
C ALA A 88 21.45 -19.82 19.24
N SER A 89 22.38 -18.89 19.16
CA SER A 89 22.07 -17.46 18.99
C SER A 89 21.27 -17.34 17.72
N ALA A 90 19.97 -17.03 17.85
CA ALA A 90 19.08 -16.92 16.69
C ALA A 90 19.67 -15.87 15.77
N ILE A 91 19.95 -16.24 14.52
CA ILE A 91 20.39 -15.30 13.48
C ILE A 91 19.30 -14.23 13.35
N PRO A 92 19.64 -12.94 13.51
CA PRO A 92 18.64 -11.87 13.39
C PRO A 92 17.95 -11.94 12.01
N LEU A 93 16.63 -11.97 12.01
CA LEU A 93 15.86 -11.89 10.77
C LEU A 93 16.14 -10.54 10.10
N PRO A 94 16.22 -10.52 8.77
CA PRO A 94 16.50 -9.30 8.04
C PRO A 94 15.34 -8.31 8.15
N ALA A 95 15.65 -7.01 8.16
CA ALA A 95 14.64 -5.94 8.19
C ALA A 95 14.02 -5.74 6.82
N ALA A 96 12.70 -5.71 6.73
CA ALA A 96 11.93 -5.25 5.58
C ALA A 96 11.65 -3.75 5.73
N MET A 97 11.64 -3.03 4.60
CA MET A 97 11.31 -1.61 4.56
C MET A 97 10.28 -1.33 3.47
N LEU A 98 9.24 -0.59 3.83
CA LEU A 98 8.24 -0.05 2.90
C LEU A 98 7.93 1.40 3.27
N THR A 99 7.86 2.28 2.28
CA THR A 99 7.36 3.65 2.44
C THR A 99 6.12 3.84 1.58
N PHE A 100 5.02 4.27 2.18
CA PHE A 100 3.92 4.92 1.49
C PHE A 100 4.33 6.36 1.21
N VAL A 101 4.50 6.72 -0.06
CA VAL A 101 4.98 8.05 -0.47
C VAL A 101 3.77 8.91 -0.81
N GLY A 102 3.70 10.10 -0.22
CA GLY A 102 2.64 11.05 -0.53
C GLY A 102 1.23 10.56 -0.15
N LEU A 103 1.09 9.77 0.92
CA LEU A 103 -0.19 9.27 1.39
C LEU A 103 -1.09 10.43 1.82
N LYS A 104 -2.22 10.60 1.12
CA LYS A 104 -3.20 11.63 1.43
C LYS A 104 -4.11 11.17 2.58
N LEU A 105 -4.24 12.01 3.58
CA LEU A 105 -5.06 11.74 4.76
C LEU A 105 -6.30 12.62 4.74
N ASP A 106 -7.38 12.15 5.37
CA ASP A 106 -8.56 12.98 5.61
C ASP A 106 -8.36 13.84 6.85
N ALA A 107 -9.04 14.97 6.90
CA ALA A 107 -9.11 15.78 8.10
C ALA A 107 -9.83 15.03 9.24
N GLU A 108 -9.57 15.43 10.49
CA GLU A 108 -10.19 14.81 11.66
C GLU A 108 -11.70 15.03 11.67
N ASP A 109 -12.15 16.20 11.24
CA ASP A 109 -13.55 16.63 11.21
C ASP A 109 -14.26 16.34 9.89
N ASP A 110 -13.61 15.68 8.92
CA ASP A 110 -14.25 15.24 7.68
C ASP A 110 -15.30 14.15 8.00
N PRO A 111 -16.61 14.42 7.86
CA PRO A 111 -17.65 13.45 8.19
C PRO A 111 -17.65 12.20 7.31
N GLY A 112 -17.03 12.29 6.13
CA GLY A 112 -16.81 11.15 5.22
C GLY A 112 -15.42 10.57 5.32
N GLY A 113 -14.56 11.13 6.19
CA GLY A 113 -13.17 10.73 6.32
C GLY A 113 -12.98 9.42 7.05
N ALA A 114 -12.02 8.63 6.60
CA ALA A 114 -11.66 7.36 7.22
C ALA A 114 -10.18 7.32 7.59
N ASP A 115 -9.87 6.64 8.69
CA ASP A 115 -8.49 6.36 9.06
C ASP A 115 -7.83 5.48 7.98
N ARG A 116 -6.61 5.81 7.60
CA ARG A 116 -5.77 4.87 6.83
C ARG A 116 -5.30 3.80 7.80
N VAL A 117 -5.61 2.55 7.51
CA VAL A 117 -5.27 1.42 8.37
C VAL A 117 -4.19 0.60 7.70
N ILE A 118 -2.98 0.63 8.26
CA ILE A 118 -1.83 -0.14 7.77
C ILE A 118 -1.66 -1.36 8.68
N THR A 119 -1.63 -2.55 8.09
CA THR A 119 -1.42 -3.82 8.81
C THR A 119 -0.27 -4.60 8.18
N PHE A 120 0.56 -5.18 9.04
CA PHE A 120 1.67 -6.06 8.65
C PHE A 120 2.01 -7.02 9.79
N THR A 121 2.72 -8.09 9.47
CA THR A 121 3.18 -9.06 10.46
C THR A 121 4.70 -9.05 10.51
N SER A 122 5.27 -8.90 11.71
CA SER A 122 6.70 -9.14 11.92
C SER A 122 6.94 -10.60 12.27
N ASP A 123 8.03 -11.15 11.72
CA ASP A 123 8.51 -12.49 12.03
C ASP A 123 9.60 -12.41 13.09
N GLY A 124 9.50 -13.26 14.12
CA GLY A 124 10.46 -13.29 15.21
C GLY A 124 10.35 -12.13 16.21
N ALA A 125 11.04 -12.29 17.33
CA ALA A 125 11.20 -11.24 18.32
C ALA A 125 12.12 -10.13 17.80
N GLY A 126 11.75 -8.88 18.00
CA GLY A 126 12.59 -7.80 17.50
C GLY A 126 11.95 -6.42 17.53
N LYS A 127 12.61 -5.50 16.87
CA LYS A 127 12.20 -4.11 16.78
C LYS A 127 11.44 -3.85 15.49
N MET A 128 10.42 -3.02 15.57
CA MET A 128 9.79 -2.37 14.41
C MET A 128 9.81 -0.86 14.59
N SER A 129 9.84 -0.12 13.50
CA SER A 129 9.67 1.32 13.53
C SER A 129 8.68 1.79 12.48
N VAL A 130 7.94 2.83 12.82
CA VAL A 130 7.08 3.58 11.89
C VAL A 130 7.53 5.03 11.93
N LYS A 131 8.06 5.51 10.82
CA LYS A 131 8.49 6.92 10.67
C LYS A 131 7.46 7.64 9.83
N LEU A 132 7.02 8.80 10.31
CA LEU A 132 6.14 9.71 9.58
C LEU A 132 6.86 11.02 9.28
N VAL A 133 6.66 11.52 8.08
CA VAL A 133 7.11 12.86 7.65
C VAL A 133 5.96 13.51 6.88
N SER A 134 5.40 14.60 7.41
CA SER A 134 4.42 15.41 6.69
C SER A 134 5.10 16.20 5.58
N GLN A 135 4.53 16.12 4.38
CA GLN A 135 4.91 16.96 3.23
C GLN A 135 4.15 18.29 3.25
N THR A 136 3.07 18.38 4.03
CA THR A 136 2.27 19.60 4.18
C THR A 136 2.84 20.42 5.32
N PRO A 137 3.24 21.69 5.12
CA PRO A 137 3.98 22.49 6.12
C PRO A 137 3.28 22.67 7.47
N GLN A 138 1.95 22.63 7.52
CA GLN A 138 1.15 22.81 8.73
C GLN A 138 0.32 21.57 9.09
N GLY A 139 0.52 20.46 8.38
CA GLY A 139 -0.22 19.23 8.61
C GLY A 139 0.30 18.46 9.81
N THR A 140 -0.52 18.27 10.83
CA THR A 140 -0.30 17.30 11.89
C THR A 140 -1.10 16.03 11.61
N THR A 141 -0.62 14.93 12.14
CA THR A 141 -1.18 13.59 11.88
C THR A 141 -1.37 12.87 13.19
N HIS A 142 -2.57 12.38 13.41
CA HIS A 142 -2.88 11.50 14.51
C HIS A 142 -2.55 10.06 14.12
N MET A 143 -1.67 9.40 14.88
CA MET A 143 -1.28 8.00 14.65
C MET A 143 -1.47 7.17 15.90
N CYS A 144 -2.16 6.02 15.76
CA CYS A 144 -2.32 5.05 16.81
C CYS A 144 -1.66 3.72 16.44
N PHE A 145 -1.10 3.04 17.43
CA PHE A 145 -0.31 1.82 17.27
C PHE A 145 -0.89 0.68 18.10
N ARG A 146 -0.96 -0.51 17.49
CA ARG A 146 -1.42 -1.74 18.14
C ARG A 146 -0.54 -2.93 17.75
N ALA A 147 -0.21 -3.77 18.72
CA ALA A 147 0.47 -5.05 18.52
C ALA A 147 -0.47 -6.19 18.95
N GLY A 148 -0.97 -6.97 18.01
CA GLY A 148 -2.04 -7.92 18.25
C GLY A 148 -3.29 -7.22 18.80
N THR A 149 -3.71 -7.59 20.00
CA THR A 149 -4.84 -6.95 20.71
C THR A 149 -4.40 -5.79 21.61
N LYS A 150 -3.08 -5.65 21.88
CA LYS A 150 -2.55 -4.63 22.79
C LYS A 150 -2.42 -3.29 22.11
N GLU A 151 -3.07 -2.27 22.66
CA GLU A 151 -2.87 -0.88 22.27
C GLU A 151 -1.58 -0.35 22.88
N LEU A 152 -0.79 0.36 22.06
CA LEU A 152 0.51 0.94 22.45
C LEU A 152 0.45 2.46 22.60
N GLY A 153 -0.70 3.04 22.28
CA GLY A 153 -1.00 4.46 22.39
C GLY A 153 -1.02 5.20 21.05
N CYS A 154 -1.39 6.47 21.14
CA CYS A 154 -1.50 7.39 20.00
C CYS A 154 -0.55 8.58 20.16
N LYS A 155 -0.22 9.21 19.05
CA LYS A 155 0.68 10.38 18.96
C LYS A 155 0.23 11.30 17.85
N ASP A 156 0.36 12.60 18.11
CA ASP A 156 0.16 13.65 17.10
C ASP A 156 1.52 14.15 16.63
N TRP A 157 1.78 14.03 15.32
CA TRP A 157 3.06 14.38 14.72
C TRP A 157 2.90 15.11 13.39
N ALA A 158 3.74 16.14 13.16
CA ALA A 158 4.09 16.57 11.82
C ALA A 158 5.28 15.75 11.28
N LYS A 159 6.18 15.32 12.20
CA LYS A 159 7.33 14.45 11.92
C LYS A 159 7.68 13.67 13.18
N GLY A 160 7.78 12.36 13.07
CA GLY A 160 8.10 11.52 14.23
C GLY A 160 8.47 10.10 13.87
N THR A 161 8.93 9.37 14.87
CA THR A 161 9.21 7.93 14.75
C THR A 161 8.67 7.21 15.98
N PHE A 162 7.84 6.22 15.76
CA PHE A 162 7.42 5.26 16.77
C PHE A 162 8.32 4.02 16.68
N ASN A 163 8.78 3.55 17.82
CA ASN A 163 9.55 2.31 17.93
C ASN A 163 8.76 1.32 18.79
N GLY A 164 8.45 0.17 18.22
CA GLY A 164 7.83 -0.95 18.90
C GLY A 164 8.80 -2.10 19.06
N THR A 165 8.57 -2.93 20.07
CA THR A 165 9.35 -4.14 20.32
C THR A 165 8.40 -5.29 20.62
N THR A 166 8.68 -6.47 20.09
CA THR A 166 7.96 -7.69 20.37
C THR A 166 8.92 -8.80 20.81
N THR A 167 8.46 -9.63 21.72
CA THR A 167 9.14 -10.87 22.14
C THR A 167 8.51 -12.11 21.49
N GLN A 168 7.44 -11.93 20.71
CA GLN A 168 6.71 -13.02 20.06
C GLN A 168 7.33 -13.37 18.70
N ALA A 169 7.23 -14.64 18.34
CA ALA A 169 7.72 -15.14 17.05
C ALA A 169 6.98 -14.51 15.87
N HIS A 170 5.69 -14.20 16.04
CA HIS A 170 4.88 -13.49 15.04
C HIS A 170 4.05 -12.43 15.75
N THR A 171 4.08 -11.21 15.27
CA THR A 171 3.28 -10.11 15.80
C THR A 171 2.56 -9.40 14.67
N ASN A 172 1.23 -9.35 14.75
CA ASN A 172 0.40 -8.56 13.86
C ASN A 172 0.39 -7.11 14.36
N TRP A 173 0.87 -6.22 13.52
CA TRP A 173 0.90 -4.78 13.78
C TRP A 173 -0.24 -4.09 13.05
N ARG A 174 -0.84 -3.12 13.72
CA ARG A 174 -1.82 -2.21 13.13
C ARG A 174 -1.43 -0.78 13.46
N VAL A 175 -1.36 0.05 12.42
CA VAL A 175 -1.11 1.48 12.51
C VAL A 175 -2.29 2.18 11.87
N THR A 176 -2.96 3.05 12.60
CA THR A 176 -3.99 3.93 12.06
C THR A 176 -3.43 5.32 11.91
N VAL A 177 -3.74 5.98 10.79
CA VAL A 177 -3.18 7.29 10.44
C VAL A 177 -4.32 8.18 9.91
N ARG A 178 -4.48 9.36 10.51
CA ARG A 178 -5.46 10.38 10.12
C ARG A 178 -4.86 11.78 10.21
N GLY A 179 -5.41 12.74 9.48
CA GLY A 179 -5.11 14.15 9.70
C GLY A 179 -5.58 14.57 11.09
N SER A 180 -4.87 15.49 11.72
CA SER A 180 -5.28 16.12 12.98
C SER A 180 -5.77 17.54 12.69
N GLY A 181 -6.99 17.83 13.12
CA GLY A 181 -7.67 19.09 12.84
C GLY A 181 -8.26 19.18 11.41
N ILE A 182 -8.45 20.40 10.92
CA ILE A 182 -9.12 20.68 9.63
C ILE A 182 -8.24 20.47 8.38
N ALA A 183 -6.96 20.20 8.55
CA ALA A 183 -6.05 20.02 7.43
C ALA A 183 -6.11 18.58 6.87
N THR A 184 -6.00 18.46 5.56
CA THR A 184 -5.82 17.19 4.83
C THR A 184 -4.34 16.99 4.51
N PRO A 185 -3.53 16.45 5.44
CA PRO A 185 -2.09 16.37 5.22
C PRO A 185 -1.73 15.29 4.20
N VAL A 186 -0.63 15.53 3.49
CA VAL A 186 0.06 14.55 2.67
C VAL A 186 1.30 14.10 3.42
N VAL A 187 1.47 12.80 3.61
CA VAL A 187 2.54 12.27 4.47
C VAL A 187 3.29 11.12 3.81
N ASP A 188 4.56 10.97 4.17
CA ASP A 188 5.32 9.74 3.95
C ASP A 188 5.27 8.90 5.23
N VAL A 189 4.89 7.64 5.10
CA VAL A 189 4.87 6.67 6.20
C VAL A 189 5.82 5.53 5.87
N THR A 190 6.95 5.46 6.57
CA THR A 190 7.95 4.40 6.40
C THR A 190 7.83 3.38 7.52
N LEU A 191 7.65 2.13 7.14
CA LEU A 191 7.66 0.95 8.01
C LEU A 191 9.02 0.27 7.91
N THR A 192 9.59 -0.11 9.06
CA THR A 192 10.76 -0.99 9.12
C THR A 192 10.48 -2.08 10.14
N TYR A 193 10.53 -3.34 9.75
CA TYR A 193 10.20 -4.47 10.59
C TYR A 193 10.92 -5.74 10.11
N GLN A 194 11.04 -6.75 10.97
CA GLN A 194 11.62 -8.03 10.59
C GLN A 194 10.56 -8.91 9.92
N ALA A 195 10.85 -9.39 8.71
CA ALA A 195 9.96 -10.32 8.00
C ALA A 195 10.76 -11.22 7.06
N VAL A 196 10.38 -12.47 6.93
CA VAL A 196 10.92 -13.42 5.94
C VAL A 196 10.30 -13.15 4.57
N ALA A 197 8.98 -13.02 4.54
CA ALA A 197 8.19 -12.69 3.36
C ALA A 197 7.41 -11.39 3.64
N PRO A 198 8.00 -10.22 3.34
CA PRO A 198 7.36 -8.93 3.62
C PRO A 198 6.02 -8.79 2.93
N LYS A 199 5.00 -8.44 3.69
CA LYS A 199 3.65 -8.18 3.20
C LYS A 199 3.01 -7.08 4.03
N VAL A 200 2.47 -6.06 3.36
CA VAL A 200 1.81 -4.93 4.00
C VAL A 200 0.48 -4.67 3.32
N LYS A 201 -0.57 -4.51 4.12
CA LYS A 201 -1.89 -4.10 3.66
C LYS A 201 -2.18 -2.69 4.14
N ILE A 202 -2.78 -1.87 3.28
CA ILE A 202 -3.39 -0.59 3.64
C ILE A 202 -4.87 -0.61 3.27
N GLU A 203 -5.71 -0.11 4.16
CA GLU A 203 -7.14 0.08 3.95
C GLU A 203 -7.48 1.57 3.97
N ASN A 204 -8.54 1.94 3.27
CA ASN A 204 -9.04 3.31 3.14
C ASN A 204 -8.01 4.29 2.54
N ALA A 205 -7.03 3.82 1.77
CA ALA A 205 -6.21 4.73 0.99
C ALA A 205 -7.09 5.38 -0.10
N ARG A 206 -6.87 6.67 -0.38
CA ARG A 206 -7.71 7.36 -1.34
C ARG A 206 -7.12 7.40 -2.74
N PHE A 207 -7.95 7.06 -3.72
CA PHE A 207 -7.80 7.46 -5.09
C PHE A 207 -8.55 8.77 -5.34
N ASN A 208 -7.88 9.75 -5.91
CA ASN A 208 -8.49 10.97 -6.38
C ASN A 208 -8.51 10.96 -7.91
N GLY A 209 -9.66 11.21 -8.50
CA GLY A 209 -9.79 11.43 -9.95
C GLY A 209 -9.39 12.86 -10.36
N THR A 210 -8.35 13.43 -9.75
CA THR A 210 -7.86 14.76 -10.12
C THR A 210 -6.88 14.67 -11.28
N ALA A 211 -6.82 15.75 -12.08
CA ALA A 211 -5.88 15.85 -13.19
C ALA A 211 -4.39 15.93 -12.79
N GLU A 212 -4.09 15.95 -11.50
CA GLU A 212 -2.72 15.95 -10.99
C GLU A 212 -2.23 14.51 -10.77
N PRO A 213 -1.43 13.96 -11.68
CA PRO A 213 -1.05 12.53 -11.65
C PRO A 213 -0.29 12.14 -10.38
N GLU A 214 0.40 13.07 -9.74
CA GLU A 214 1.18 12.79 -8.52
C GLU A 214 0.31 12.61 -7.28
N LEU A 215 -0.93 13.11 -7.31
CA LEU A 215 -1.84 13.14 -6.16
C LEU A 215 -3.02 12.17 -6.26
N ASN A 216 -3.19 11.51 -7.39
CA ASN A 216 -4.38 10.69 -7.68
C ASN A 216 -4.20 9.19 -7.46
N GLY A 217 -3.13 8.78 -6.82
CA GLY A 217 -2.82 7.36 -6.63
C GLY A 217 -2.18 7.04 -5.29
N ILE A 218 -1.79 5.79 -5.15
CA ILE A 218 -1.00 5.31 -4.02
C ILE A 218 0.38 4.87 -4.51
N GLN A 219 1.42 5.26 -3.78
CA GLN A 219 2.80 4.98 -4.12
C GLN A 219 3.46 4.15 -3.03
N PHE A 220 4.12 3.07 -3.44
CA PHE A 220 4.88 2.18 -2.59
C PHE A 220 6.36 2.28 -2.97
N ARG A 221 7.23 2.55 -2.01
CA ARG A 221 8.68 2.47 -2.17
C ARG A 221 9.22 1.39 -1.25
N PHE A 222 9.95 0.42 -1.79
CA PHE A 222 10.46 -0.73 -1.05
C PHE A 222 11.81 -1.19 -1.59
N VAL A 223 12.50 -2.01 -0.79
CA VAL A 223 13.80 -2.58 -1.13
C VAL A 223 13.70 -4.10 -1.03
N PRO A 224 13.69 -4.84 -2.16
CA PRO A 224 13.74 -6.29 -2.17
C PRO A 224 15.09 -6.80 -1.65
N ARG A 225 15.11 -7.93 -0.98
CA ARG A 225 16.35 -8.57 -0.51
C ARG A 225 16.90 -9.58 -1.49
N ALA A 226 16.03 -10.15 -2.29
CA ALA A 226 16.34 -11.07 -3.36
C ALA A 226 15.69 -10.58 -4.65
N ALA A 227 16.25 -10.98 -5.79
CA ALA A 227 15.54 -10.84 -7.04
C ALA A 227 14.34 -11.77 -7.07
N GLY A 228 13.25 -11.35 -7.65
CA GLY A 228 12.00 -12.10 -7.71
C GLY A 228 10.85 -11.18 -8.11
N ASP A 229 9.65 -11.52 -7.68
CA ASP A 229 8.45 -10.81 -8.06
C ASP A 229 7.87 -10.03 -6.86
N ALA A 230 7.61 -8.75 -7.06
CA ALA A 230 6.73 -7.98 -6.19
C ALA A 230 5.28 -8.16 -6.67
N HIS A 231 4.37 -8.30 -5.72
CA HIS A 231 2.96 -8.56 -5.99
C HIS A 231 2.08 -7.50 -5.35
N LEU A 232 1.27 -6.82 -6.15
CA LEU A 232 0.28 -5.84 -5.74
C LEU A 232 -1.11 -6.37 -5.98
N VAL A 233 -1.91 -6.46 -4.94
CA VAL A 233 -3.35 -6.70 -5.03
C VAL A 233 -4.06 -5.47 -4.47
N ALA A 234 -4.95 -4.88 -5.27
CA ALA A 234 -5.76 -3.76 -4.82
C ALA A 234 -7.22 -3.92 -5.21
N THR A 235 -8.12 -3.39 -4.36
CA THR A 235 -9.57 -3.38 -4.60
C THR A 235 -10.15 -2.04 -4.16
N TRP A 236 -11.18 -1.58 -4.85
CA TRP A 236 -11.91 -0.37 -4.49
C TRP A 236 -13.40 -0.55 -4.67
N GLY A 237 -14.17 0.25 -3.96
CA GLY A 237 -15.63 0.27 -4.05
C GLY A 237 -16.13 1.23 -5.12
N GLY A 238 -17.41 1.11 -5.47
CA GLY A 238 -18.08 2.02 -6.38
C GLY A 238 -17.94 1.65 -7.85
N HIS A 239 -17.71 2.64 -8.70
CA HIS A 239 -17.64 2.43 -10.15
C HIS A 239 -16.29 1.87 -10.57
N PRO A 240 -16.26 0.94 -11.56
CA PRO A 240 -15.02 0.57 -12.21
C PRO A 240 -14.44 1.79 -12.94
N PHE A 241 -13.12 1.97 -12.84
CA PHE A 241 -12.42 3.02 -13.56
C PHE A 241 -11.15 2.46 -14.21
N THR A 242 -10.66 3.21 -15.20
CA THR A 242 -9.39 2.95 -15.86
C THR A 242 -8.26 3.30 -14.88
N TYR A 243 -7.29 2.42 -14.76
CA TYR A 243 -6.13 2.63 -13.92
C TYR A 243 -4.84 2.44 -14.71
N GLU A 244 -3.77 2.96 -14.18
CA GLU A 244 -2.42 2.70 -14.67
C GLU A 244 -1.48 2.34 -13.51
N ILE A 245 -0.50 1.52 -13.82
CA ILE A 245 0.53 1.14 -12.87
C ILE A 245 1.88 1.41 -13.52
N ASP A 246 2.72 2.17 -12.81
CA ASP A 246 4.10 2.39 -13.17
C ASP A 246 5.01 1.75 -12.13
N THR A 247 6.07 1.12 -12.61
CA THR A 247 7.16 0.66 -11.78
C THR A 247 8.43 1.38 -12.16
N PHE A 248 9.25 1.69 -11.18
CA PHE A 248 10.47 2.46 -11.36
C PHE A 248 11.55 1.98 -10.42
N ASN A 249 12.74 1.68 -10.96
CA ASN A 249 13.92 1.40 -10.16
C ASN A 249 14.64 2.73 -9.86
N GLU A 250 14.48 3.23 -8.63
CA GLU A 250 15.07 4.51 -8.22
C GLU A 250 16.61 4.44 -8.09
N THR A 251 17.18 3.26 -7.91
CA THR A 251 18.64 3.07 -7.81
C THR A 251 19.32 3.25 -9.15
N THR A 252 18.76 2.67 -10.22
CA THR A 252 19.34 2.76 -11.57
C THR A 252 18.79 3.95 -12.36
N GLY A 253 17.66 4.50 -11.96
CA GLY A 253 16.93 5.54 -12.71
C GLY A 253 16.16 4.99 -13.90
N GLU A 254 15.99 3.67 -14.00
CA GLU A 254 15.29 3.01 -15.11
C GLU A 254 13.82 2.78 -14.78
N GLY A 255 12.96 2.99 -15.78
CA GLY A 255 11.57 2.56 -15.73
C GLY A 255 11.47 1.03 -15.75
N GLY A 256 10.71 0.45 -14.85
CA GLY A 256 10.29 -0.93 -14.92
C GLY A 256 9.08 -1.10 -15.86
N PRO A 257 8.41 -2.27 -15.82
CA PRO A 257 7.16 -2.48 -16.56
C PRO A 257 6.11 -1.40 -16.23
N SER A 258 5.49 -0.86 -17.25
CA SER A 258 4.36 0.08 -17.13
C SER A 258 3.11 -0.55 -17.73
N TYR A 259 1.98 -0.36 -17.06
CA TYR A 259 0.68 -0.91 -17.45
C TYR A 259 -0.31 0.25 -17.60
N PRO A 260 -0.23 1.00 -18.72
CA PRO A 260 -1.09 2.15 -18.96
C PRO A 260 -2.52 1.71 -19.33
N ASN A 261 -3.51 2.51 -18.93
CA ASN A 261 -4.91 2.39 -19.36
C ASN A 261 -5.50 0.98 -19.18
N GLN A 262 -5.30 0.39 -18.00
CA GLN A 262 -5.90 -0.88 -17.66
C GLN A 262 -7.34 -0.70 -17.17
N GLY A 263 -8.23 -1.53 -17.62
CA GLY A 263 -9.60 -1.50 -17.16
C GLY A 263 -10.62 -1.08 -18.20
N PRO A 264 -11.86 -0.64 -17.82
CA PRO A 264 -12.28 -0.32 -16.43
C PRO A 264 -12.39 -1.54 -15.50
N SER A 265 -11.94 -1.40 -14.26
CA SER A 265 -11.95 -2.44 -13.25
C SER A 265 -12.23 -1.88 -11.85
N THR A 266 -12.58 -2.75 -10.90
CA THR A 266 -12.66 -2.47 -9.46
C THR A 266 -11.55 -3.16 -8.67
N ASN A 267 -10.62 -3.83 -9.34
CA ASN A 267 -9.50 -4.52 -8.72
C ASN A 267 -8.26 -4.54 -9.61
N VAL A 268 -7.15 -4.80 -8.97
CA VAL A 268 -5.83 -5.06 -9.56
C VAL A 268 -5.24 -6.28 -8.90
N ASP A 269 -4.64 -7.13 -9.72
CA ASP A 269 -3.78 -8.23 -9.29
C ASP A 269 -2.58 -8.24 -10.23
N LEU A 270 -1.45 -7.70 -9.76
CA LEU A 270 -0.26 -7.46 -10.59
C LEU A 270 0.98 -8.09 -9.96
N THR A 271 1.73 -8.79 -10.77
CA THR A 271 3.07 -9.27 -10.45
C THR A 271 4.10 -8.56 -11.34
N THR A 272 5.16 -8.03 -10.74
CA THR A 272 6.23 -7.32 -11.45
C THR A 272 7.60 -7.78 -10.97
N PRO A 273 8.56 -8.07 -11.88
CA PRO A 273 9.91 -8.47 -11.51
C PRO A 273 10.66 -7.32 -10.86
N VAL A 274 11.43 -7.62 -9.83
CA VAL A 274 12.27 -6.67 -9.10
C VAL A 274 13.66 -7.25 -8.84
N THR A 275 14.66 -6.39 -8.80
CA THR A 275 16.06 -6.74 -8.50
C THR A 275 16.33 -6.63 -7.00
N ALA A 276 17.27 -7.42 -6.50
CA ALA A 276 17.72 -7.37 -5.12
C ALA A 276 18.43 -6.05 -4.80
N THR A 277 18.25 -5.56 -3.58
CA THR A 277 18.95 -4.38 -3.00
C THR A 277 18.65 -3.03 -3.64
N ASP A 278 17.99 -3.00 -4.78
CA ASP A 278 17.55 -1.76 -5.41
C ASP A 278 16.32 -1.18 -4.72
N THR A 279 16.20 0.14 -4.79
CA THR A 279 14.99 0.82 -4.34
C THR A 279 13.99 0.87 -5.49
N TRP A 280 12.86 0.21 -5.28
CA TRP A 280 11.76 0.19 -6.24
C TRP A 280 10.62 1.08 -5.81
N ARG A 281 10.02 1.77 -6.77
CA ARG A 281 8.76 2.49 -6.62
C ARG A 281 7.70 1.84 -7.49
N LEU A 282 6.55 1.55 -6.90
CA LEU A 282 5.35 1.10 -7.58
C LEU A 282 4.25 2.14 -7.34
N ILE A 283 3.62 2.60 -8.42
CA ILE A 283 2.60 3.65 -8.39
C ILE A 283 1.34 3.08 -9.04
N LEU A 284 0.24 3.05 -8.29
CA LEU A 284 -1.08 2.72 -8.81
C LEU A 284 -1.90 3.99 -8.87
N ARG A 285 -2.36 4.39 -10.06
CA ARG A 285 -3.10 5.63 -10.32
C ARG A 285 -4.46 5.38 -10.92
N ASN A 286 -5.40 6.27 -10.65
CA ASN A 286 -6.63 6.40 -11.40
C ASN A 286 -6.33 7.20 -12.69
N ALA A 287 -6.58 6.58 -13.85
CA ALA A 287 -6.37 7.21 -15.16
C ALA A 287 -7.61 7.99 -15.65
N ASP A 288 -8.77 7.81 -15.02
CA ASP A 288 -9.99 8.52 -15.38
C ASP A 288 -10.05 9.88 -14.69
N ALA A 289 -9.79 10.94 -15.46
CA ALA A 289 -9.97 12.30 -14.97
C ALA A 289 -11.46 12.61 -14.70
N GLY A 290 -11.76 13.13 -13.50
CA GLY A 290 -13.10 13.62 -13.16
C GLY A 290 -13.97 12.66 -12.35
N PHE A 291 -13.51 11.44 -12.02
CA PHE A 291 -14.17 10.61 -11.03
C PHE A 291 -13.85 11.11 -9.62
N GLY A 292 -14.86 11.07 -8.77
CA GLY A 292 -14.72 11.44 -7.36
C GLY A 292 -13.72 10.55 -6.61
N THR A 293 -13.46 10.90 -5.38
CA THR A 293 -12.60 10.12 -4.49
C THR A 293 -13.23 8.78 -4.17
N THR A 294 -12.48 7.70 -4.27
CA THR A 294 -12.89 6.38 -3.79
C THR A 294 -11.87 5.79 -2.83
N ASP A 295 -12.33 4.98 -1.89
CA ASP A 295 -11.46 4.29 -0.94
C ASP A 295 -10.91 3.02 -1.59
N LEU A 296 -9.62 2.81 -1.36
CA LEU A 296 -8.82 1.72 -1.89
C LEU A 296 -8.29 0.87 -0.75
N THR A 297 -8.39 -0.44 -0.90
CA THR A 297 -7.62 -1.40 -0.11
C THR A 297 -6.53 -1.98 -0.99
N ALA A 298 -5.28 -1.89 -0.56
CA ALA A 298 -4.15 -2.45 -1.29
C ALA A 298 -3.28 -3.34 -0.40
N THR A 299 -2.73 -4.38 -0.98
CA THR A 299 -1.75 -5.27 -0.35
C THR A 299 -0.55 -5.37 -1.27
N ILE A 300 0.63 -5.11 -0.74
CA ILE A 300 1.90 -5.31 -1.46
C ILE A 300 2.75 -6.33 -0.72
N SER A 301 3.39 -7.23 -1.47
CA SER A 301 4.42 -8.15 -1.00
C SER A 301 5.61 -8.14 -1.95
N TRP A 302 6.80 -8.42 -1.42
CA TRP A 302 8.05 -8.41 -2.20
C TRP A 302 9.03 -9.42 -1.63
N PRO A 303 10.04 -9.91 -2.43
CA PRO A 303 11.03 -10.89 -2.01
C PRO A 303 12.11 -10.34 -1.06
#